data_b542a97b85875aaa5ec38da8cad7af69
#
_entry.id   b542a97b85875aaa5ec38da8cad7af69
#
_cell.length_a   1.000
_cell.length_b   1.000
_cell.length_c   1.000
_cell.angle_alpha   90.00
_cell.angle_beta   90.00
_cell.angle_gamma   90.00
#
_symmetry.space_group_name_H-M   'P 1'
#
loop_
_entity.id
_entity.type
_entity.pdbx_description
1 polymer ?
#
loop_
_entity_poly.entity_id
_entity_poly.type
_entity_poly.pdbx_seq_one_letter_code
_entity_poly.pdbx_strand_id
1 'polypeptide(L)'
;GAGVEPVVFLSVIGADRTPLVPHARLESWRVEAGLETTFLRASFFMQNLSTTHREEIREGRLAVPAGDGKTSFVDARDVAAVAVRAIQTGSTGAYDLTGPEALDYEAVCHLLSSVLDHDVEYTDPSIPRFLASRYRRDRDFAKAGVMVAIYTTARLGLADRGTDDVRSVRDRPPTDLLTFICDNRSA
;
A
#
# COMPACT_ATOMS: atom_id res chain seq x y z
N GLY A 1 29.47 -22.33 1.11
CA GLY A 1 28.28 -21.58 0.71
C GLY A 1 28.68 -20.44 -0.20
N ALA A 2 28.01 -20.22 -1.29
CA ALA A 2 28.15 -19.02 -2.09
C ALA A 2 27.69 -17.86 -1.19
N GLY A 3 28.59 -17.02 -0.68
CA GLY A 3 28.32 -15.95 0.28
C GLY A 3 27.26 -14.97 -0.26
N VAL A 4 25.99 -15.39 -0.14
CA VAL A 4 24.87 -14.50 -0.43
C VAL A 4 24.73 -13.56 0.74
N GLU A 5 24.84 -12.27 0.51
CA GLU A 5 24.59 -11.23 1.49
C GLU A 5 23.10 -11.22 1.89
N PRO A 6 22.75 -10.62 3.04
CA PRO A 6 21.36 -10.50 3.49
C PRO A 6 20.46 -9.93 2.39
N VAL A 7 19.32 -10.54 2.18
CA VAL A 7 18.35 -10.14 1.14
C VAL A 7 17.25 -9.29 1.77
N VAL A 8 16.92 -8.17 1.13
CA VAL A 8 15.71 -7.40 1.47
C VAL A 8 14.60 -7.75 0.48
N PHE A 9 13.47 -8.21 1.00
CA PHE A 9 12.32 -8.66 0.21
C PHE A 9 11.10 -7.78 0.48
N LEU A 10 10.61 -7.11 -0.57
CA LEU A 10 9.37 -6.36 -0.49
C LEU A 10 8.18 -7.31 -0.48
N SER A 11 7.47 -7.34 0.63
CA SER A 11 6.30 -8.15 0.88
C SER A 11 5.07 -7.26 1.12
N VAL A 12 3.96 -7.87 1.53
CA VAL A 12 2.72 -7.16 1.83
C VAL A 12 2.31 -7.39 3.28
N ILE A 13 1.71 -6.38 3.89
CA ILE A 13 1.21 -6.46 5.25
C ILE A 13 0.20 -7.62 5.38
N GLY A 14 0.31 -8.41 6.43
CA GLY A 14 -0.53 -9.59 6.66
C GLY A 14 -0.09 -10.85 5.92
N ALA A 15 1.03 -10.87 5.20
CA ALA A 15 1.59 -12.08 4.58
C ALA A 15 1.86 -13.20 5.61
N ASP A 16 2.24 -12.84 6.83
CA ASP A 16 2.46 -13.78 7.95
C ASP A 16 1.19 -14.50 8.44
N ARG A 17 0.01 -13.95 8.13
CA ARG A 17 -1.29 -14.42 8.65
C ARG A 17 -2.18 -15.05 7.59
N THR A 18 -1.87 -14.83 6.31
CA THR A 18 -2.74 -15.22 5.20
C THR A 18 -1.97 -16.09 4.20
N PRO A 19 -1.95 -17.43 4.38
CA PRO A 19 -1.21 -18.33 3.51
C PRO A 19 -1.63 -18.31 2.03
N LEU A 20 -2.80 -17.73 1.74
CA LEU A 20 -3.34 -17.61 0.38
C LEU A 20 -2.65 -16.51 -0.44
N VAL A 21 -1.99 -15.55 0.23
CA VAL A 21 -1.27 -14.47 -0.45
C VAL A 21 0.04 -15.04 -1.02
N PRO A 22 0.34 -14.82 -2.30
CA PRO A 22 1.58 -15.35 -2.92
C PRO A 22 2.85 -14.96 -2.17
N HIS A 23 2.89 -13.78 -1.57
CA HIS A 23 4.03 -13.31 -0.77
C HIS A 23 4.28 -14.17 0.47
N ALA A 24 3.22 -14.70 1.11
CA ALA A 24 3.37 -15.60 2.26
C ALA A 24 4.18 -16.85 1.92
N ARG A 25 3.92 -17.44 0.76
CA ARG A 25 4.67 -18.61 0.27
C ARG A 25 6.14 -18.27 0.01
N LEU A 26 6.42 -17.10 -0.54
CA LEU A 26 7.78 -16.64 -0.79
C LEU A 26 8.54 -16.36 0.52
N GLU A 27 7.86 -15.78 1.53
CA GLU A 27 8.44 -15.59 2.85
C GLU A 27 8.78 -16.96 3.49
N SER A 28 7.82 -17.89 3.54
CA SER A 28 8.02 -19.24 4.10
C SER A 28 9.17 -19.98 3.40
N TRP A 29 9.18 -19.97 2.07
CA TRP A 29 10.26 -20.61 1.31
C TRP A 29 11.64 -20.02 1.63
N ARG A 30 11.76 -18.70 1.81
CA ARG A 30 13.03 -18.06 2.17
C ARG A 30 13.50 -18.46 3.56
N VAL A 31 12.58 -18.53 4.52
CA VAL A 31 12.87 -18.98 5.88
C VAL A 31 13.30 -20.45 5.88
N GLU A 32 12.58 -21.32 5.19
CA GLU A 32 12.89 -22.76 5.06
C GLU A 32 14.24 -23.00 4.36
N ALA A 33 14.60 -22.14 3.39
CA ALA A 33 15.88 -22.20 2.70
C ALA A 33 17.07 -21.66 3.54
N GLY A 34 16.81 -21.18 4.77
CA GLY A 34 17.84 -20.63 5.65
C GLY A 34 18.47 -19.32 5.13
N LEU A 35 17.76 -18.57 4.29
CA LEU A 35 18.24 -17.31 3.75
C LEU A 35 18.03 -16.18 4.77
N GLU A 36 19.10 -15.49 5.12
CA GLU A 36 19.01 -14.26 5.91
C GLU A 36 18.24 -13.20 5.12
N THR A 37 16.99 -12.94 5.53
CA THR A 37 16.09 -12.07 4.80
C THR A 37 15.43 -11.05 5.71
N THR A 38 15.38 -9.80 5.26
CA THR A 38 14.53 -8.76 5.83
C THR A 38 13.26 -8.66 5.00
N PHE A 39 12.11 -8.88 5.62
CA PHE A 39 10.80 -8.75 4.99
C PHE A 39 10.23 -7.36 5.24
N LEU A 40 10.03 -6.58 4.18
CA LEU A 40 9.37 -5.28 4.24
C LEU A 40 7.92 -5.45 3.82
N ARG A 41 7.05 -5.65 4.80
CA ARG A 41 5.61 -5.87 4.58
C ARG A 41 4.90 -4.52 4.47
N ALA A 42 4.87 -3.98 3.26
CA ALA A 42 4.25 -2.70 2.99
C ALA A 42 2.73 -2.80 2.97
N SER A 43 2.07 -1.77 3.49
CA SER A 43 0.65 -1.52 3.32
C SER A 43 0.37 -0.93 1.94
N PHE A 44 -0.81 -0.32 1.74
CA PHE A 44 -1.21 0.25 0.46
C PHE A 44 -0.37 1.49 0.11
N PHE A 45 0.27 1.47 -1.06
CA PHE A 45 1.13 2.57 -1.49
C PHE A 45 0.34 3.83 -1.84
N MET A 46 0.73 4.98 -1.27
CA MET A 46 0.21 6.30 -1.64
C MET A 46 0.34 6.58 -3.13
N GLN A 47 1.40 6.08 -3.77
CA GLN A 47 1.66 6.21 -5.21
C GLN A 47 0.54 5.66 -6.09
N ASN A 48 -0.30 4.76 -5.59
CA ASN A 48 -1.46 4.29 -6.34
C ASN A 48 -2.47 5.41 -6.63
N LEU A 49 -2.55 6.43 -5.78
CA LEU A 49 -3.40 7.60 -6.02
C LEU A 49 -2.90 8.41 -7.21
N SER A 50 -1.58 8.61 -7.31
CA SER A 50 -0.96 9.38 -8.40
C SER A 50 -0.67 8.57 -9.68
N THR A 51 -0.93 7.26 -9.68
CA THR A 51 -0.73 6.38 -10.84
C THR A 51 -2.03 5.68 -11.25
N THR A 52 -2.44 4.67 -10.51
CA THR A 52 -3.61 3.81 -10.83
C THR A 52 -4.93 4.58 -10.84
N HIS A 53 -5.09 5.56 -9.94
CA HIS A 53 -6.30 6.38 -9.79
C HIS A 53 -6.18 7.79 -10.36
N ARG A 54 -5.03 8.12 -10.94
CA ARG A 54 -4.73 9.46 -11.43
C ARG A 54 -5.83 10.07 -12.31
N GLU A 55 -6.28 9.33 -13.32
CA GLU A 55 -7.29 9.82 -14.25
C GLU A 55 -8.66 10.02 -13.57
N GLU A 56 -9.03 9.12 -12.67
CA GLU A 56 -10.26 9.24 -11.88
C GLU A 56 -10.23 10.47 -10.99
N ILE A 57 -9.10 10.69 -10.31
CA ILE A 57 -8.90 11.87 -9.44
C ILE A 57 -8.96 13.16 -10.27
N ARG A 58 -8.35 13.19 -11.47
CA ARG A 58 -8.44 14.33 -12.40
C ARG A 58 -9.86 14.58 -12.91
N GLU A 59 -10.67 13.53 -12.99
CA GLU A 59 -12.09 13.62 -13.35
C GLU A 59 -12.98 13.99 -12.15
N GLY A 60 -12.39 14.30 -10.98
CA GLY A 60 -13.11 14.72 -9.79
C GLY A 60 -13.75 13.56 -9.02
N ARG A 61 -13.24 12.33 -9.13
CA ARG A 61 -13.80 11.16 -8.42
C ARG A 61 -12.74 10.14 -8.04
N LEU A 62 -13.03 9.40 -6.97
CA LEU A 62 -12.30 8.17 -6.59
C LEU A 62 -13.31 7.05 -6.37
N ALA A 63 -13.35 6.07 -7.28
CA ALA A 63 -14.34 5.00 -7.28
C ALA A 63 -13.70 3.67 -6.89
N VAL A 64 -13.83 3.29 -5.61
CA VAL A 64 -13.28 2.03 -5.08
C VAL A 64 -14.28 1.35 -4.13
N PRO A 65 -14.42 0.00 -4.16
CA PRO A 65 -15.45 -0.71 -3.41
C PRO A 65 -15.01 -0.99 -1.96
N ALA A 66 -14.60 0.06 -1.23
CA ALA A 66 -14.05 -0.05 0.11
C ALA A 66 -15.08 0.25 1.23
N GLY A 67 -16.27 0.78 0.89
CA GLY A 67 -17.24 1.22 1.91
C GLY A 67 -16.62 2.24 2.85
N ASP A 68 -16.92 2.11 4.13
CA ASP A 68 -16.36 2.96 5.21
C ASP A 68 -15.02 2.42 5.75
N GLY A 69 -14.43 1.44 5.04
CA GLY A 69 -13.20 0.78 5.47
C GLY A 69 -11.98 1.70 5.38
N LYS A 70 -11.12 1.62 6.40
CA LYS A 70 -9.90 2.41 6.47
C LYS A 70 -8.70 1.65 5.92
N THR A 71 -7.76 2.40 5.40
CA THR A 71 -6.49 1.90 4.87
C THR A 71 -5.33 2.69 5.47
N SER A 72 -4.33 1.98 5.99
CA SER A 72 -3.06 2.59 6.40
C SER A 72 -2.18 2.74 5.16
N PHE A 73 -2.16 3.94 4.60
CA PHE A 73 -1.35 4.23 3.42
C PHE A 73 0.11 4.39 3.79
N VAL A 74 1.04 3.95 2.91
CA VAL A 74 2.49 4.13 3.10
C VAL A 74 3.12 4.77 1.86
N ASP A 75 4.04 5.70 2.06
CA ASP A 75 4.83 6.27 0.98
C ASP A 75 5.95 5.30 0.56
N ALA A 76 6.09 5.04 -0.73
CA ALA A 76 7.17 4.20 -1.25
C ALA A 76 8.57 4.75 -0.92
N ARG A 77 8.71 6.06 -0.72
CA ARG A 77 9.96 6.70 -0.28
C ARG A 77 10.34 6.25 1.14
N ASP A 78 9.35 6.04 2.01
CA ASP A 78 9.57 5.54 3.36
C ASP A 78 9.98 4.08 3.34
N VAL A 79 9.33 3.27 2.51
CA VAL A 79 9.69 1.86 2.32
C VAL A 79 11.12 1.73 1.76
N ALA A 80 11.48 2.56 0.77
CA ALA A 80 12.83 2.58 0.21
C ALA A 80 13.88 2.98 1.26
N ALA A 81 13.58 3.95 2.11
CA ALA A 81 14.50 4.37 3.16
C ALA A 81 14.71 3.28 4.22
N VAL A 82 13.65 2.54 4.59
CA VAL A 82 13.77 1.35 5.47
C VAL A 82 14.60 0.26 4.80
N ALA A 83 14.39 0.00 3.49
CA ALA A 83 15.18 -0.96 2.72
C ALA A 83 16.68 -0.63 2.75
N VAL A 84 17.03 0.62 2.47
CA VAL A 84 18.42 1.10 2.52
C VAL A 84 19.01 0.91 3.91
N ARG A 85 18.28 1.26 4.97
CA ARG A 85 18.75 1.10 6.33
C ARG A 85 18.97 -0.37 6.69
N ALA A 86 18.05 -1.26 6.31
CA ALA A 86 18.18 -2.70 6.54
C ALA A 86 19.42 -3.27 5.85
N ILE A 87 19.72 -2.86 4.60
CA ILE A 87 20.93 -3.27 3.87
C ILE A 87 22.19 -2.76 4.60
N GLN A 88 22.22 -1.50 5.01
CA GLN A 88 23.37 -0.89 5.66
C GLN A 88 23.71 -1.52 7.02
N THR A 89 22.68 -1.95 7.75
CA THR A 89 22.83 -2.55 9.10
C THR A 89 22.94 -4.06 9.10
N GLY A 90 22.68 -4.71 7.96
CA GLY A 90 22.56 -6.18 7.89
C GLY A 90 21.42 -6.71 8.74
N SER A 91 20.38 -5.91 8.99
CA SER A 91 19.24 -6.31 9.81
C SER A 91 18.48 -7.45 9.13
N THR A 92 18.04 -8.43 9.92
CA THR A 92 17.14 -9.51 9.49
C THR A 92 15.84 -9.46 10.28
N GLY A 93 14.76 -9.98 9.70
CA GLY A 93 13.44 -9.99 10.35
C GLY A 93 12.33 -9.43 9.49
N ALA A 94 11.22 -9.04 10.12
CA ALA A 94 10.07 -8.51 9.41
C ALA A 94 9.67 -7.14 9.96
N TYR A 95 9.35 -6.22 9.06
CA TYR A 95 8.85 -4.87 9.37
C TYR A 95 7.52 -4.67 8.66
N ASP A 96 6.47 -4.33 9.41
CA ASP A 96 5.16 -3.98 8.88
C ASP A 96 5.12 -2.47 8.64
N LEU A 97 5.21 -2.05 7.38
CA LEU A 97 5.41 -0.64 7.01
C LEU A 97 4.08 0.03 6.68
N THR A 98 3.70 0.99 7.52
CA THR A 98 2.49 1.81 7.37
C THR A 98 2.82 3.29 7.46
N GLY A 99 1.88 4.14 7.00
CA GLY A 99 1.90 5.56 7.30
C GLY A 99 1.47 5.84 8.75
N PRO A 100 1.33 7.12 9.11
CA PRO A 100 1.07 7.53 10.49
C PRO A 100 -0.35 7.25 10.95
N GLU A 101 -1.29 7.09 10.04
CA GLU A 101 -2.72 6.93 10.33
C GLU A 101 -3.44 6.07 9.28
N ALA A 102 -4.59 5.53 9.66
CA ALA A 102 -5.50 4.84 8.78
C ALA A 102 -6.67 5.77 8.38
N LEU A 103 -6.86 5.98 7.09
CA LEU A 103 -7.87 6.87 6.52
C LEU A 103 -8.91 6.07 5.75
N ASP A 104 -10.18 6.45 5.86
CA ASP A 104 -11.21 6.04 4.92
C ASP A 104 -11.10 6.83 3.61
N TYR A 105 -11.79 6.36 2.58
CA TYR A 105 -11.64 6.97 1.25
C TYR A 105 -12.37 8.31 1.10
N GLU A 106 -13.31 8.62 2.00
CA GLU A 106 -13.90 9.95 2.08
C GLU A 106 -12.90 10.99 2.59
N ALA A 107 -12.18 10.66 3.69
CA ALA A 107 -11.09 11.49 4.19
C ALA A 107 -9.97 11.67 3.16
N VAL A 108 -9.62 10.61 2.42
CA VAL A 108 -8.66 10.70 1.30
C VAL A 108 -9.13 11.71 0.24
N CYS A 109 -10.40 11.66 -0.16
CA CYS A 109 -10.96 12.59 -1.14
C CYS A 109 -11.00 14.03 -0.62
N HIS A 110 -11.30 14.24 0.66
CA HIS A 110 -11.22 15.56 1.29
C HIS A 110 -9.80 16.13 1.27
N LEU A 111 -8.77 15.31 1.56
CA LEU A 111 -7.38 15.74 1.47
C LEU A 111 -6.99 16.08 0.02
N LEU A 112 -7.40 15.25 -0.96
CA LEU A 112 -7.16 15.51 -2.37
C LEU A 112 -7.80 16.84 -2.78
N SER A 113 -9.06 17.06 -2.46
CA SER A 113 -9.78 18.30 -2.78
C SER A 113 -9.15 19.54 -2.13
N SER A 114 -8.58 19.41 -0.94
CA SER A 114 -7.93 20.52 -0.24
C SER A 114 -6.63 21.01 -0.90
N VAL A 115 -5.99 20.17 -1.72
CA VAL A 115 -4.69 20.47 -2.36
C VAL A 115 -4.82 20.67 -3.87
N LEU A 116 -5.77 19.97 -4.48
CA LEU A 116 -6.05 20.10 -5.92
C LEU A 116 -7.04 21.25 -6.14
N ASP A 117 -6.98 21.89 -7.30
CA ASP A 117 -7.85 23.02 -7.65
C ASP A 117 -9.27 22.58 -8.08
N HIS A 118 -9.73 21.40 -7.61
CA HIS A 118 -11.06 20.86 -7.90
C HIS A 118 -11.49 19.85 -6.83
N ASP A 119 -12.81 19.65 -6.73
CA ASP A 119 -13.39 18.68 -5.82
C ASP A 119 -13.18 17.24 -6.34
N VAL A 120 -12.87 16.34 -5.43
CA VAL A 120 -12.78 14.89 -5.66
C VAL A 120 -13.78 14.20 -4.76
N GLU A 121 -14.73 13.49 -5.35
CA GLU A 121 -15.78 12.77 -4.64
C GLU A 121 -15.46 11.28 -4.50
N TYR A 122 -15.69 10.74 -3.32
CA TYR A 122 -15.64 9.30 -3.10
C TYR A 122 -16.91 8.62 -3.59
N THR A 123 -16.78 7.51 -4.30
CA THR A 123 -17.91 6.64 -4.66
C THR A 123 -17.58 5.19 -4.31
N ASP A 124 -18.57 4.48 -3.71
CA ASP A 124 -18.48 3.07 -3.37
C ASP A 124 -19.28 2.21 -4.35
N PRO A 125 -18.72 1.83 -5.52
CA PRO A 125 -19.42 0.98 -6.47
C PRO A 125 -19.53 -0.44 -5.97
N SER A 126 -20.60 -1.12 -6.34
CA SER A 126 -20.67 -2.57 -6.14
C SER A 126 -19.50 -3.30 -6.84
N ILE A 127 -19.05 -4.42 -6.28
CA ILE A 127 -17.94 -5.20 -6.85
C ILE A 127 -18.12 -5.52 -8.32
N PRO A 128 -19.31 -6.00 -8.81
CA PRO A 128 -19.51 -6.25 -10.25
C PRO A 128 -19.34 -4.99 -11.12
N ARG A 129 -19.84 -3.84 -10.63
CA ARG A 129 -19.72 -2.57 -11.34
C ARG A 129 -18.26 -2.10 -11.40
N PHE A 130 -17.53 -2.25 -10.30
CA PHE A 130 -16.10 -1.95 -10.25
C PHE A 130 -15.31 -2.82 -11.21
N LEU A 131 -15.48 -4.14 -11.17
CA LEU A 131 -14.83 -5.09 -12.08
C LEU A 131 -15.10 -4.74 -13.56
N ALA A 132 -16.36 -4.47 -13.91
CA ALA A 132 -16.72 -4.09 -15.28
C ALA A 132 -16.07 -2.78 -15.71
N SER A 133 -15.99 -1.79 -14.82
CA SER A 133 -15.35 -0.50 -15.09
C SER A 133 -13.85 -0.67 -15.31
N ARG A 134 -13.17 -1.39 -14.41
CA ARG A 134 -11.72 -1.65 -14.51
C ARG A 134 -11.37 -2.47 -15.74
N TYR A 135 -12.13 -3.51 -16.04
CA TYR A 135 -11.91 -4.32 -17.24
C TYR A 135 -12.06 -3.52 -18.53
N ARG A 136 -13.06 -2.61 -18.61
CA ARG A 136 -13.19 -1.73 -19.79
C ARG A 136 -11.98 -0.83 -19.98
N ARG A 137 -11.39 -0.36 -18.88
CA ARG A 137 -10.25 0.57 -18.87
C ARG A 137 -8.92 -0.14 -19.16
N ASP A 138 -8.62 -1.17 -18.38
CA ASP A 138 -7.29 -1.79 -18.35
C ASP A 138 -7.20 -3.03 -19.24
N ARG A 139 -8.34 -3.63 -19.64
CA ARG A 139 -8.45 -4.92 -20.37
C ARG A 139 -7.75 -6.07 -19.65
N ASP A 140 -7.58 -5.96 -18.35
CA ASP A 140 -6.91 -6.94 -17.49
C ASP A 140 -7.85 -7.36 -16.35
N PHE A 141 -8.38 -8.58 -16.44
CA PHE A 141 -9.29 -9.14 -15.44
C PHE A 141 -8.55 -9.55 -14.16
N ALA A 142 -7.31 -10.02 -14.27
CA ALA A 142 -6.51 -10.43 -13.13
C ALA A 142 -6.16 -9.22 -12.26
N LYS A 143 -5.73 -8.12 -12.88
CA LYS A 143 -5.47 -6.85 -12.19
C LYS A 143 -6.74 -6.33 -11.48
N ALA A 144 -7.88 -6.33 -12.16
CA ALA A 144 -9.15 -5.91 -11.56
C ALA A 144 -9.54 -6.78 -10.36
N GLY A 145 -9.33 -8.10 -10.43
CA GLY A 145 -9.56 -9.04 -9.34
C GLY A 145 -8.67 -8.78 -8.13
N VAL A 146 -7.38 -8.52 -8.35
CA VAL A 146 -6.44 -8.13 -7.28
C VAL A 146 -6.88 -6.84 -6.60
N MET A 147 -7.31 -5.82 -7.36
CA MET A 147 -7.81 -4.58 -6.80
C MET A 147 -9.07 -4.80 -5.93
N VAL A 148 -10.01 -5.63 -6.39
CA VAL A 148 -11.18 -6.02 -5.57
C VAL A 148 -10.75 -6.67 -4.26
N ALA A 149 -9.81 -7.61 -4.31
CA ALA A 149 -9.31 -8.26 -3.09
C ALA A 149 -8.73 -7.24 -2.10
N ILE A 150 -7.90 -6.29 -2.58
CA ILE A 150 -7.31 -5.23 -1.76
C ILE A 150 -8.40 -4.35 -1.12
N TYR A 151 -9.36 -3.83 -1.89
CA TYR A 151 -10.42 -2.99 -1.35
C TYR A 151 -11.40 -3.75 -0.46
N THR A 152 -11.56 -5.05 -0.68
CA THR A 152 -12.34 -5.90 0.23
C THR A 152 -11.66 -6.03 1.59
N THR A 153 -10.32 -6.09 1.67
CA THR A 153 -9.63 -6.09 2.97
C THR A 153 -9.86 -4.78 3.73
N ALA A 154 -9.88 -3.64 3.05
CA ALA A 154 -10.26 -2.35 3.67
C ALA A 154 -11.70 -2.38 4.17
N ARG A 155 -12.66 -2.76 3.31
CA ARG A 155 -14.09 -2.88 3.66
C ARG A 155 -14.35 -3.76 4.89
N LEU A 156 -13.54 -4.80 5.10
CA LEU A 156 -13.62 -5.71 6.24
C LEU A 156 -12.86 -5.24 7.48
N GLY A 157 -12.26 -4.04 7.47
CA GLY A 157 -11.48 -3.49 8.58
C GLY A 157 -10.15 -4.23 8.81
N LEU A 158 -9.60 -4.85 7.78
CA LEU A 158 -8.34 -5.59 7.88
C LEU A 158 -7.12 -4.78 7.41
N ALA A 159 -7.36 -3.58 6.86
CA ALA A 159 -6.34 -2.71 6.30
C ALA A 159 -6.04 -1.46 7.15
N ASP A 160 -6.66 -1.32 8.32
CA ASP A 160 -6.54 -0.17 9.23
C ASP A 160 -5.40 -0.30 10.26
N ARG A 161 -4.53 -1.27 10.09
CA ARG A 161 -3.45 -1.57 11.00
C ARG A 161 -2.34 -0.53 10.92
N GLY A 162 -2.13 0.23 12.01
CA GLY A 162 -0.97 1.12 12.20
C GLY A 162 0.20 0.40 12.87
N THR A 163 1.42 0.74 12.48
CA THR A 163 2.66 0.26 13.11
C THR A 163 3.67 1.39 13.25
N ASP A 164 4.62 1.25 14.18
CA ASP A 164 5.70 2.22 14.39
C ASP A 164 7.02 1.82 13.68
N ASP A 165 7.01 0.78 12.86
CA ASP A 165 8.23 0.22 12.26
C ASP A 165 8.96 1.22 11.37
N VAL A 166 8.24 2.03 10.57
CA VAL A 166 8.85 3.09 9.76
C VAL A 166 9.57 4.10 10.65
N ARG A 167 8.92 4.55 11.74
CA ARG A 167 9.49 5.51 12.66
C ARG A 167 10.72 4.93 13.37
N SER A 168 10.63 3.70 13.88
CA SER A 168 11.68 3.04 14.65
C SER A 168 12.96 2.83 13.84
N VAL A 169 12.85 2.55 12.53
CA VAL A 169 13.99 2.33 11.65
C VAL A 169 14.59 3.62 11.11
N ARG A 170 13.75 4.65 10.88
CA ARG A 170 14.18 5.91 10.25
C ARG A 170 14.48 7.03 11.24
N ASP A 171 14.18 6.87 12.52
CA ASP A 171 14.26 7.94 13.56
C ASP A 171 13.45 9.20 13.21
N ARG A 172 12.41 9.05 12.36
CA ARG A 172 11.48 10.10 11.99
C ARG A 172 10.10 9.51 11.66
N PRO A 173 9.01 10.28 11.82
CA PRO A 173 7.68 9.80 11.49
C PRO A 173 7.58 9.45 10.00
N PRO A 174 6.71 8.48 9.63
CA PRO A 174 6.39 8.22 8.24
C PRO A 174 5.72 9.44 7.59
N THR A 175 5.83 9.55 6.29
CA THR A 175 5.19 10.59 5.48
C THR A 175 3.68 10.44 5.59
N ASP A 176 2.97 11.52 5.93
CA ASP A 176 1.51 11.56 5.90
C ASP A 176 0.96 11.76 4.49
N LEU A 177 -0.34 11.48 4.34
CA LEU A 177 -0.97 11.54 3.03
C LEU A 177 -1.05 12.98 2.47
N LEU A 178 -1.27 13.97 3.32
CA LEU A 178 -1.33 15.36 2.92
C LEU A 178 0.01 15.83 2.33
N THR A 179 1.10 15.53 3.00
CA THR A 179 2.47 15.80 2.52
C THR A 179 2.72 15.12 1.17
N PHE A 180 2.32 13.84 1.03
CA PHE A 180 2.44 13.12 -0.23
C PHE A 180 1.67 13.80 -1.36
N ILE A 181 0.41 14.22 -1.13
CA ILE A 181 -0.43 14.89 -2.13
C ILE A 181 0.20 16.23 -2.55
N CYS A 182 0.67 17.02 -1.57
CA CYS A 182 1.33 18.30 -1.85
C CYS A 182 2.58 18.12 -2.73
N ASP A 183 3.41 17.11 -2.43
CA ASP A 183 4.63 16.81 -3.21
C ASP A 183 4.32 16.37 -4.65
N ASN A 184 3.14 15.78 -4.89
CA ASN A 184 2.76 15.18 -6.17
C ASN A 184 1.62 15.93 -6.91
N ARG A 185 1.23 17.13 -6.46
CA ARG A 185 0.10 17.88 -7.03
C ARG A 185 0.22 18.20 -8.52
N SER A 186 1.45 18.26 -9.03
CA SER A 186 1.74 18.59 -10.45
C SER A 186 1.96 17.34 -11.32
N ALA A 187 1.86 16.14 -10.73
CA ALA A 187 2.16 14.89 -11.41
C ALA A 187 1.00 14.35 -12.27
#